data_be91c6d3498a0f4a4e6e212473dfc28e
#
_entry.id   be91c6d3498a0f4a4e6e212473dfc28e
#
_cell.length_a   1.000
_cell.length_b   1.000
_cell.length_c   1.000
_cell.angle_alpha   90.00
_cell.angle_beta   90.00
_cell.angle_gamma   90.00
#
_symmetry.space_group_name_H-M   'P 1'
#
loop_
_entity.id
_entity.type
_entity.pdbx_description
1 polymer ?
#
loop_
_entity_poly.entity_id
_entity_poly.type
_entity_poly.pdbx_seq_one_letter_code
_entity_poly.pdbx_strand_id
1 'polypeptide(L)'
;MEEHSDRFDVQVSVGDQMVLMRVAGEVDIATVAAFRSALWSAPPRPVLQLDLSELRLLSAAGIRTLLAARLRVRARGGELVLVDPSPVVARVLRATGLHRVMPILEPARVVEAARRPLPATAHLQLVA
;
A
#
# COMPACT_ATOMS: atom_id res chain seq x y z
N MET A 1 -9.08 5.13 10.38
CA MET A 1 -9.02 4.10 11.40
C MET A 1 -7.70 3.34 11.31
N GLU A 2 -7.10 3.03 12.44
CA GLU A 2 -5.82 2.34 12.48
C GLU A 2 -5.99 0.94 13.04
N GLU A 3 -5.31 -0.01 12.44
CA GLU A 3 -5.13 -1.34 13.00
C GLU A 3 -3.76 -1.35 13.67
N HIS A 4 -3.72 -1.77 14.92
CA HIS A 4 -2.54 -1.53 15.73
C HIS A 4 -2.24 -2.70 16.65
N SER A 5 -1.05 -3.27 16.50
CA SER A 5 -0.54 -4.31 17.36
C SER A 5 0.98 -4.35 17.25
N ASP A 6 1.63 -5.15 18.08
CA ASP A 6 3.08 -5.30 18.00
C ASP A 6 3.52 -5.91 16.68
N ARG A 7 2.66 -6.70 16.04
CA ARG A 7 2.99 -7.42 14.83
C ARG A 7 2.45 -6.78 13.57
N PHE A 8 1.54 -5.84 13.69
CA PHE A 8 0.89 -5.27 12.52
C PHE A 8 0.36 -3.88 12.85
N ASP A 9 0.66 -2.93 11.98
CA ASP A 9 0.23 -1.55 12.14
C ASP A 9 -0.08 -0.96 10.79
N VAL A 10 -1.13 -0.15 10.70
CA VAL A 10 -1.52 0.55 9.48
C VAL A 10 -1.79 2.01 9.80
N GLN A 11 -1.19 2.89 9.00
CA GLN A 11 -1.45 4.32 9.07
C GLN A 11 -2.00 4.75 7.73
N VAL A 12 -3.05 5.56 7.74
CA VAL A 12 -3.76 5.96 6.53
C VAL A 12 -3.84 7.47 6.45
N SER A 13 -3.52 7.99 5.28
CA SER A 13 -3.60 9.41 4.97
C SER A 13 -4.48 9.57 3.73
N VAL A 14 -5.52 10.37 3.81
CA VAL A 14 -6.51 10.50 2.74
C VAL A 14 -6.43 11.87 2.11
N GLY A 15 -6.22 11.91 0.80
CA GLY A 15 -6.25 13.14 0.02
C GLY A 15 -7.39 13.13 -0.97
N ASP A 16 -7.46 14.16 -1.80
CA ASP A 16 -8.52 14.28 -2.79
C ASP A 16 -8.38 13.26 -3.91
N GLN A 17 -7.16 12.97 -4.31
CA GLN A 17 -6.87 12.10 -5.46
C GLN A 17 -6.20 10.79 -5.04
N MET A 18 -5.81 10.67 -3.80
CA MET A 18 -5.01 9.55 -3.39
C MET A 18 -5.20 9.22 -1.92
N VAL A 19 -5.14 7.92 -1.62
CA VAL A 19 -5.01 7.43 -0.25
C VAL A 19 -3.60 6.85 -0.14
N LEU A 20 -2.88 7.26 0.88
CA LEU A 20 -1.59 6.66 1.22
C LEU A 20 -1.77 5.79 2.45
N MET A 21 -1.43 4.52 2.32
CA MET A 21 -1.55 3.56 3.42
C MET A 21 -0.17 2.97 3.68
N ARG A 22 0.34 3.18 4.89
CA ARG A 22 1.61 2.61 5.31
C ARG A 22 1.34 1.38 6.17
N VAL A 23 1.90 0.26 5.75
CA VAL A 23 1.70 -1.03 6.43
C VAL A 23 3.02 -1.46 7.02
N ALA A 24 3.05 -1.72 8.33
CA ALA A 24 4.26 -2.11 9.04
C ALA A 24 4.04 -3.43 9.75
N GLY A 25 5.11 -4.18 9.92
CA GLY A 25 5.09 -5.42 10.68
C GLY A 25 4.99 -6.64 9.80
N GLU A 26 4.03 -7.51 10.07
CA GLU A 26 3.93 -8.80 9.40
C GLU A 26 2.50 -9.04 8.93
N VAL A 27 2.36 -9.48 7.69
CA VAL A 27 1.07 -9.94 7.18
C VAL A 27 1.14 -11.45 7.04
N ASP A 28 0.50 -12.15 7.96
CA ASP A 28 0.42 -13.60 8.00
C ASP A 28 -1.01 -14.03 8.30
N ILE A 29 -1.21 -15.30 8.59
CA ILE A 29 -2.56 -15.83 8.81
C ILE A 29 -3.24 -15.16 10.02
N ALA A 30 -2.47 -14.71 10.99
CA ALA A 30 -3.03 -14.08 12.20
C ALA A 30 -3.39 -12.62 11.99
N THR A 31 -2.76 -11.93 11.02
CA THR A 31 -2.95 -10.50 10.81
C THR A 31 -3.65 -10.17 9.49
N VAL A 32 -3.83 -11.17 8.61
CA VAL A 32 -4.38 -10.91 7.27
C VAL A 32 -5.79 -10.31 7.32
N ALA A 33 -6.58 -10.66 8.32
CA ALA A 33 -7.92 -10.08 8.43
C ALA A 33 -7.87 -8.58 8.69
N ALA A 34 -6.94 -8.15 9.54
CA ALA A 34 -6.75 -6.72 9.81
C ALA A 34 -6.23 -5.99 8.57
N PHE A 35 -5.33 -6.62 7.83
CA PHE A 35 -4.80 -6.07 6.58
C PHE A 35 -5.93 -5.88 5.57
N ARG A 36 -6.74 -6.92 5.38
CA ARG A 36 -7.88 -6.85 4.49
C ARG A 36 -8.85 -5.75 4.91
N SER A 37 -9.18 -5.70 6.20
CA SER A 37 -10.09 -4.68 6.72
C SER A 37 -9.59 -3.27 6.41
N ALA A 38 -8.30 -3.02 6.60
CA ALA A 38 -7.71 -1.73 6.29
C ALA A 38 -7.86 -1.39 4.81
N LEU A 39 -7.54 -2.34 3.93
CA LEU A 39 -7.63 -2.11 2.49
C LEU A 39 -9.07 -1.82 2.07
N TRP A 40 -10.02 -2.57 2.61
CA TRP A 40 -11.43 -2.40 2.23
C TRP A 40 -12.04 -1.13 2.82
N SER A 41 -11.44 -0.59 3.87
CA SER A 41 -11.91 0.66 4.50
C SER A 41 -11.42 1.91 3.79
N ALA A 42 -10.46 1.78 2.88
CA ALA A 42 -9.92 2.94 2.18
C ALA A 42 -11.02 3.59 1.32
N PRO A 43 -11.17 4.92 1.40
CA PRO A 43 -12.16 5.58 0.55
C PRO A 43 -11.78 5.48 -0.93
N PRO A 44 -12.77 5.54 -1.83
CA PRO A 44 -12.51 5.40 -3.26
C PRO A 44 -11.85 6.67 -3.80
N ARG A 45 -10.58 6.58 -4.11
CA ARG A 45 -9.81 7.64 -4.75
C ARG A 45 -9.16 7.06 -5.99
N PRO A 46 -8.75 7.92 -6.94
CA PRO A 46 -8.08 7.41 -8.15
C PRO A 46 -6.85 6.55 -7.87
N VAL A 47 -6.13 6.82 -6.80
CA VAL A 47 -4.93 6.04 -6.48
C VAL A 47 -4.96 5.63 -5.01
N LEU A 48 -4.67 4.35 -4.77
CA LEU A 48 -4.37 3.84 -3.44
C LEU A 48 -2.90 3.40 -3.44
N GLN A 49 -2.07 4.11 -2.70
CA GLN A 49 -0.66 3.76 -2.55
C GLN A 49 -0.46 2.98 -1.26
N LEU A 50 0.20 1.84 -1.38
CA LEU A 50 0.60 1.05 -0.22
C LEU A 50 2.10 1.17 -0.03
N ASP A 51 2.52 1.81 1.05
CA ASP A 51 3.93 1.90 1.42
C ASP A 51 4.28 0.65 2.21
N LEU A 52 5.15 -0.17 1.65
CA LEU A 52 5.53 -1.46 2.22
C LEU A 52 6.95 -1.46 2.75
N SER A 53 7.53 -0.27 2.95
CA SER A 53 8.93 -0.17 3.37
C SER A 53 9.19 -0.75 4.75
N GLU A 54 8.18 -0.79 5.62
CA GLU A 54 8.31 -1.32 6.96
C GLU A 54 7.61 -2.65 7.16
N LEU A 55 7.19 -3.28 6.07
CA LEU A 55 6.61 -4.60 6.13
C LEU A 55 7.71 -5.64 6.11
N ARG A 56 7.72 -6.54 7.10
CA ARG A 56 8.77 -7.53 7.26
C ARG A 56 8.39 -8.91 6.75
N LEU A 57 7.10 -9.16 6.56
CA LEU A 57 6.62 -10.45 6.12
C LEU A 57 5.33 -10.29 5.34
N LEU A 58 5.25 -10.96 4.21
CA LEU A 58 4.04 -10.98 3.40
C LEU A 58 3.79 -12.43 3.00
N SER A 59 2.80 -13.05 3.62
CA SER A 59 2.46 -14.45 3.40
C SER A 59 1.65 -14.63 2.13
N ALA A 60 1.43 -15.90 1.76
CA ALA A 60 0.56 -16.22 0.62
C ALA A 60 -0.84 -15.65 0.81
N ALA A 61 -1.36 -15.68 2.03
CA ALA A 61 -2.67 -15.07 2.30
C ALA A 61 -2.64 -13.57 2.06
N GLY A 62 -1.55 -12.90 2.41
CA GLY A 62 -1.38 -11.48 2.13
C GLY A 62 -1.32 -11.19 0.64
N ILE A 63 -0.63 -12.04 -0.12
CA ILE A 63 -0.58 -11.90 -1.57
C ILE A 63 -1.98 -12.00 -2.18
N ARG A 64 -2.75 -12.99 -1.74
CA ARG A 64 -4.13 -13.14 -2.23
C ARG A 64 -4.98 -11.94 -1.88
N THR A 65 -4.76 -11.37 -0.71
CA THR A 65 -5.48 -10.17 -0.30
C THR A 65 -5.11 -8.97 -1.16
N LEU A 66 -3.84 -8.82 -1.50
CA LEU A 66 -3.40 -7.75 -2.40
C LEU A 66 -4.04 -7.89 -3.78
N LEU A 67 -4.11 -9.11 -4.32
CA LEU A 67 -4.75 -9.33 -5.60
C LEU A 67 -6.23 -8.99 -5.56
N ALA A 68 -6.91 -9.39 -4.49
CA ALA A 68 -8.32 -9.06 -4.33
C ALA A 68 -8.53 -7.55 -4.19
N ALA A 69 -7.63 -6.89 -3.46
CA ALA A 69 -7.70 -5.43 -3.29
C ALA A 69 -7.52 -4.73 -4.63
N ARG A 70 -6.59 -5.21 -5.46
CA ARG A 70 -6.37 -4.63 -6.78
C ARG A 70 -7.64 -4.72 -7.62
N LEU A 71 -8.28 -5.88 -7.64
CA LEU A 71 -9.52 -6.04 -8.39
C LEU A 71 -10.60 -5.08 -7.89
N ARG A 72 -10.72 -4.94 -6.57
CA ARG A 72 -11.70 -4.04 -5.98
C ARG A 72 -11.43 -2.58 -6.36
N VAL A 73 -10.18 -2.15 -6.26
CA VAL A 73 -9.81 -0.78 -6.60
C VAL A 73 -10.06 -0.50 -8.08
N ARG A 74 -9.68 -1.43 -8.94
CA ARG A 74 -9.89 -1.25 -10.37
C ARG A 74 -11.37 -1.25 -10.74
N ALA A 75 -12.18 -2.05 -10.07
CA ALA A 75 -13.62 -2.05 -10.29
C ALA A 75 -14.26 -0.70 -9.97
N ARG A 76 -13.60 0.09 -9.14
CA ARG A 76 -14.06 1.43 -8.77
C ARG A 76 -13.36 2.52 -9.59
N GLY A 77 -12.65 2.13 -10.63
CA GLY A 77 -11.98 3.08 -11.52
C GLY A 77 -10.63 3.57 -11.02
N GLY A 78 -10.08 2.96 -9.97
CA GLY A 78 -8.83 3.39 -9.39
C GLY A 78 -7.65 2.51 -9.74
N GLU A 79 -6.52 2.80 -9.12
CA GLU A 79 -5.28 2.08 -9.32
C GLU A 79 -4.64 1.81 -7.97
N LEU A 80 -4.21 0.57 -7.75
CA LEU A 80 -3.45 0.19 -6.56
C LEU A 80 -1.97 0.18 -6.92
N VAL A 81 -1.18 0.93 -6.17
CA VAL A 81 0.25 1.10 -6.42
C VAL A 81 1.02 0.71 -5.17
N LEU A 82 2.04 -0.13 -5.31
CA LEU A 82 2.91 -0.51 -4.21
C LEU A 82 4.12 0.41 -4.20
N VAL A 83 4.53 0.85 -3.01
CA VAL A 83 5.60 1.83 -2.87
C VAL A 83 6.68 1.28 -1.97
N ASP A 84 7.92 1.30 -2.45
CA ASP A 84 9.12 1.04 -1.68
C ASP A 84 9.03 -0.25 -0.83
N PRO A 85 8.78 -1.41 -1.45
CA PRO A 85 8.73 -2.64 -0.67
C PRO A 85 10.09 -2.92 -0.03
N SER A 86 10.07 -3.40 1.21
CA SER A 86 11.30 -3.84 1.88
C SER A 86 11.95 -4.96 1.05
N PRO A 87 13.25 -5.23 1.23
CA PRO A 87 13.92 -6.26 0.43
C PRO A 87 13.25 -7.63 0.53
N VAL A 88 12.80 -8.01 1.71
CA VAL A 88 12.11 -9.30 1.89
C VAL A 88 10.80 -9.32 1.11
N VAL A 89 10.03 -8.25 1.19
CA VAL A 89 8.75 -8.17 0.50
C VAL A 89 8.96 -8.07 -1.00
N ALA A 90 9.95 -7.29 -1.44
CA ALA A 90 10.27 -7.17 -2.87
C ALA A 90 10.58 -8.54 -3.47
N ARG A 91 11.30 -9.38 -2.73
CA ARG A 91 11.62 -10.73 -3.19
C ARG A 91 10.36 -11.57 -3.35
N VAL A 92 9.44 -11.48 -2.40
CA VAL A 92 8.17 -12.20 -2.47
C VAL A 92 7.34 -11.71 -3.66
N LEU A 93 7.29 -10.42 -3.89
CA LEU A 93 6.56 -9.86 -5.01
C LEU A 93 7.10 -10.37 -6.35
N ARG A 94 8.42 -10.48 -6.47
CA ARG A 94 9.04 -11.01 -7.69
C ARG A 94 8.80 -12.51 -7.83
N ALA A 95 8.96 -13.25 -6.74
CA ALA A 95 8.78 -14.70 -6.77
C ALA A 95 7.36 -15.11 -7.15
N THR A 96 6.38 -14.31 -6.77
CA THR A 96 4.98 -14.60 -7.08
C THR A 96 4.52 -14.00 -8.40
N GLY A 97 5.36 -13.17 -9.04
CA GLY A 97 4.97 -12.49 -10.27
C GLY A 97 4.09 -11.28 -10.05
N LEU A 98 3.84 -10.91 -8.80
CA LEU A 98 2.94 -9.79 -8.50
C LEU A 98 3.47 -8.48 -9.06
N HIS A 99 4.80 -8.34 -9.14
CA HIS A 99 5.43 -7.14 -9.71
C HIS A 99 5.04 -6.91 -11.18
N ARG A 100 4.51 -7.93 -11.85
CA ARG A 100 4.10 -7.81 -13.26
C ARG A 100 2.65 -7.37 -13.41
N VAL A 101 1.87 -7.43 -12.36
CA VAL A 101 0.45 -7.05 -12.41
C VAL A 101 0.14 -5.77 -11.65
N MET A 102 1.02 -5.36 -10.74
CA MET A 102 0.83 -4.13 -9.98
C MET A 102 2.02 -3.20 -10.15
N PRO A 103 1.78 -1.89 -10.34
CA PRO A 103 2.89 -0.93 -10.37
C PRO A 103 3.61 -0.90 -9.02
N ILE A 104 4.93 -0.86 -9.07
CA ILE A 104 5.76 -0.75 -7.89
C ILE A 104 6.66 0.45 -8.07
N LEU A 105 6.57 1.42 -7.17
CA LEU A 105 7.40 2.61 -7.21
C LEU A 105 8.63 2.40 -6.34
N GLU A 106 9.79 2.63 -6.93
CA GLU A 106 11.05 2.50 -6.22
C GLU A 106 11.33 3.76 -5.39
N PRO A 107 12.17 3.66 -4.35
CA PRO A 107 12.44 4.80 -3.48
C PRO A 107 12.90 6.04 -4.23
N ALA A 108 13.76 5.88 -5.24
CA ALA A 108 14.27 7.01 -6.00
C ALA A 108 13.15 7.78 -6.67
N ARG A 109 12.17 7.08 -7.22
CA ARG A 109 11.03 7.72 -7.86
C ARG A 109 10.12 8.40 -6.86
N VAL A 110 9.98 7.81 -5.69
CA VAL A 110 9.18 8.41 -4.62
C VAL A 110 9.79 9.74 -4.19
N VAL A 111 11.12 9.75 -3.98
CA VAL A 111 11.82 10.97 -3.62
C VAL A 111 11.69 12.03 -4.70
N GLU A 112 11.84 11.63 -5.95
CA GLU A 112 11.75 12.54 -7.08
C GLU A 112 10.35 13.15 -7.18
N ALA A 113 9.32 12.33 -7.02
CA ALA A 113 7.95 12.83 -7.03
C ALA A 113 7.70 13.82 -5.89
N ALA A 114 8.29 13.58 -4.73
CA ALA A 114 8.13 14.47 -3.59
C ALA A 114 8.81 15.82 -3.80
N ARG A 115 9.79 15.90 -4.70
CA ARG A 115 10.50 17.15 -4.99
C ARG A 115 9.77 18.03 -5.99
N ARG A 116 8.77 17.50 -6.66
CA ARG A 116 8.03 18.29 -7.64
C ARG A 116 7.16 19.30 -6.92
N PRO A 117 6.96 20.49 -7.51
CA PRO A 117 6.00 21.42 -6.96
C PRO A 117 4.63 20.75 -6.96
N LEU A 118 4.00 20.73 -5.81
CA LEU A 118 2.71 20.10 -5.65
C LEU A 118 1.67 21.15 -5.34
N PRO A 119 0.41 20.92 -5.74
CA PRO A 119 -0.68 21.73 -5.22
C PRO A 119 -0.67 21.60 -3.71
N ALA A 120 -0.97 22.67 -3.02
CA ALA A 120 -0.89 22.69 -1.56
C ALA A 120 -1.68 21.55 -0.92
N THR A 121 -2.85 21.28 -1.44
CA THR A 121 -3.69 20.21 -0.91
C THR A 121 -3.03 18.85 -1.06
N ALA A 122 -2.49 18.57 -2.24
CA ALA A 122 -1.86 17.30 -2.49
C ALA A 122 -0.68 17.08 -1.57
N HIS A 123 0.12 18.13 -1.38
CA HIS A 123 1.29 18.04 -0.53
C HIS A 123 0.94 17.65 0.90
N LEU A 124 -0.04 18.33 1.46
CA LEU A 124 -0.41 18.09 2.84
C LEU A 124 -0.92 16.69 3.08
N GLN A 125 -1.61 16.15 2.11
CA GLN A 125 -2.22 14.86 2.27
C GLN A 125 -1.25 13.72 2.00
N LEU A 126 -0.29 13.96 1.13
CA LEU A 126 0.66 12.93 0.78
C LEU A 126 1.66 12.63 1.87
N VAL A 127 1.94 13.61 2.71
CA VAL A 127 2.97 13.44 3.73
C VAL A 127 2.42 13.16 5.10
N ALA A 128 1.13 13.24 5.23
CA ALA A 128 0.50 13.00 6.52
C ALA A 128 0.62 11.56 6.96
#